data_c446c1abd942dc378b83418a7e00793c
#
_entry.id   c446c1abd942dc378b83418a7e00793c
#
_cell.length_a   1.000
_cell.length_b   1.000
_cell.length_c   1.000
_cell.angle_alpha   90.00
_cell.angle_beta   90.00
_cell.angle_gamma   90.00
#
_symmetry.space_group_name_H-M   'P 1'
#
loop_
_entity.id
_entity.type
_entity.pdbx_description
1 polymer ?
#
loop_
_entity_poly.entity_id
_entity_poly.type
_entity_poly.pdbx_seq_one_letter_code
_entity_poly.pdbx_strand_id
1 'polypeptide(L)'
;AQMVVRKGGEVLTRTRATSARRENGLWIVEAEDIDTGKKYSWQARGLVNATGPWVQQFFDDGMHLPSPYGIRLIKGSHIVVPRVHTQKQAYILQNEDKRIVFVIPWMDEFSIIGTTDVEYKGDPKAVKIEESEINYLLKVYNTHFKKQLSRDDIVWTRSEERRVGKECQRSC
;
A
#
# COMPACT_ATOMS: atom_id res chain seq x y z
N ALA A 1 -7.50 14.07 2.35
CA ALA A 1 -6.89 15.37 2.70
C ALA A 1 -7.84 16.54 2.41
N GLN A 2 -8.25 16.78 1.15
CA GLN A 2 -9.12 17.93 0.79
C GLN A 2 -10.43 17.99 1.59
N MET A 3 -11.10 16.85 1.82
CA MET A 3 -12.35 16.81 2.61
C MET A 3 -12.13 17.19 4.08
N VAL A 4 -10.98 16.80 4.67
CA VAL A 4 -10.62 17.19 6.03
C VAL A 4 -10.53 18.69 6.16
N VAL A 5 -9.82 19.33 5.23
CA VAL A 5 -9.68 20.83 5.20
C VAL A 5 -11.05 21.50 5.01
N ARG A 6 -11.89 21.01 4.08
CA ARG A 6 -13.25 21.53 3.87
C ARG A 6 -14.16 21.44 5.10
N LYS A 7 -13.88 20.49 6.00
CA LYS A 7 -14.60 20.30 7.27
C LYS A 7 -13.96 21.01 8.46
N GLY A 8 -13.00 21.91 8.21
CA GLY A 8 -12.32 22.69 9.24
C GLY A 8 -11.18 21.97 9.95
N GLY A 9 -10.74 20.82 9.42
CA GLY A 9 -9.57 20.12 9.92
C GLY A 9 -8.28 20.61 9.27
N GLU A 10 -7.16 20.28 9.88
CA GLU A 10 -5.82 20.60 9.39
C GLU A 10 -5.13 19.35 8.83
N VAL A 11 -4.33 19.53 7.77
CA VAL A 11 -3.50 18.48 7.17
C VAL A 11 -2.07 18.98 7.12
N LEU A 12 -1.20 18.34 7.88
CA LEU A 12 0.24 18.62 7.90
C LEU A 12 0.95 17.55 7.09
N THR A 13 1.45 17.93 5.93
CA THR A 13 2.33 17.07 5.14
C THR A 13 3.76 17.14 5.68
N ARG A 14 4.60 16.12 5.37
CA ARG A 14 6.00 16.05 5.78
C ARG A 14 6.22 16.15 7.29
N THR A 15 5.19 15.82 8.06
CA THR A 15 5.19 15.90 9.52
C THR A 15 5.02 14.47 10.07
N ARG A 16 6.02 14.03 10.81
CA ARG A 16 6.08 12.70 11.42
C ARG A 16 5.62 12.77 12.87
N ALA A 17 4.61 11.99 13.24
CA ALA A 17 4.31 11.74 14.63
C ALA A 17 5.46 10.95 15.27
N THR A 18 6.03 11.48 16.34
CA THR A 18 7.19 10.91 17.04
C THR A 18 6.80 10.21 18.32
N SER A 19 5.79 10.72 19.02
CA SER A 19 5.25 10.06 20.20
C SER A 19 3.76 10.33 20.39
N ALA A 20 3.11 9.44 21.13
CA ALA A 20 1.77 9.67 21.64
C ALA A 20 1.60 8.96 22.99
N ARG A 21 1.09 9.71 23.98
CA ARG A 21 0.83 9.19 25.32
C ARG A 21 -0.50 9.69 25.85
N ARG A 22 -1.06 9.00 26.83
CA ARG A 22 -2.32 9.40 27.45
C ARG A 22 -2.08 10.03 28.81
N GLU A 23 -2.54 11.27 28.98
CA GLU A 23 -2.44 12.02 30.23
C GLU A 23 -3.76 12.73 30.54
N ASN A 24 -4.25 12.63 31.76
CA ASN A 24 -5.48 13.29 32.23
C ASN A 24 -6.69 13.11 31.29
N GLY A 25 -6.83 11.91 30.69
CA GLY A 25 -7.94 11.60 29.78
C GLY A 25 -7.77 12.10 28.35
N LEU A 26 -6.68 12.81 28.04
CA LEU A 26 -6.35 13.31 26.71
C LEU A 26 -5.14 12.55 26.11
N TRP A 27 -5.07 12.53 24.81
CA TRP A 27 -3.87 12.13 24.08
C TRP A 27 -2.98 13.34 23.91
N ILE A 28 -1.71 13.22 24.31
CA ILE A 28 -0.64 14.17 23.97
C ILE A 28 0.12 13.57 22.80
N VAL A 29 0.11 14.25 21.67
CA VAL A 29 0.76 13.78 20.44
C VAL A 29 1.88 14.75 20.10
N GLU A 30 3.09 14.23 19.93
CA GLU A 30 4.24 14.99 19.48
C GLU A 30 4.59 14.63 18.05
N ALA A 31 5.01 15.60 17.27
CA ALA A 31 5.44 15.40 15.90
C ALA A 31 6.55 16.37 15.52
N GLU A 32 7.22 16.06 14.41
CA GLU A 32 8.31 16.84 13.86
C GLU A 32 8.14 16.98 12.35
N ASP A 33 8.30 18.21 11.86
CA ASP A 33 8.44 18.46 10.44
C ASP A 33 9.80 17.93 9.99
N ILE A 34 9.78 17.02 9.02
CA ILE A 34 10.99 16.28 8.60
C ILE A 34 11.98 17.11 7.78
N ASP A 35 11.55 18.26 7.25
CA ASP A 35 12.41 19.14 6.46
C ASP A 35 13.07 20.22 7.32
N THR A 36 12.31 20.76 8.28
CA THR A 36 12.76 21.90 9.10
C THR A 36 13.18 21.52 10.51
N GLY A 37 12.83 20.32 10.99
CA GLY A 37 13.02 19.89 12.38
C GLY A 37 12.10 20.60 13.37
N LYS A 38 11.11 21.37 12.91
CA LYS A 38 10.16 22.05 13.78
C LYS A 38 9.30 21.04 14.52
N LYS A 39 9.22 21.17 15.83
CA LYS A 39 8.43 20.30 16.71
C LYS A 39 7.04 20.87 16.96
N TYR A 40 6.08 19.94 17.05
CA TYR A 40 4.68 20.20 17.33
C TYR A 40 4.23 19.36 18.50
N SER A 41 3.26 19.87 19.25
CA SER A 41 2.58 19.13 20.29
C SER A 41 1.10 19.49 20.30
N TRP A 42 0.23 18.48 20.35
CA TRP A 42 -1.23 18.65 20.39
C TRP A 42 -1.85 17.80 21.49
N GLN A 43 -2.98 18.28 21.98
CA GLN A 43 -3.85 17.54 22.88
C GLN A 43 -5.14 17.17 22.14
N ALA A 44 -5.57 15.91 22.26
CA ALA A 44 -6.76 15.41 21.59
C ALA A 44 -7.55 14.44 22.47
N ARG A 45 -8.87 14.42 22.32
CA ARG A 45 -9.73 13.44 23.00
C ARG A 45 -9.61 12.04 22.41
N GLY A 46 -9.29 11.93 21.14
CA GLY A 46 -9.12 10.67 20.42
C GLY A 46 -7.87 10.69 19.54
N LEU A 47 -7.25 9.54 19.37
CA LEU A 47 -6.13 9.31 18.46
C LEU A 47 -6.49 8.17 17.53
N VAL A 48 -6.27 8.36 16.23
CA VAL A 48 -6.43 7.33 15.22
C VAL A 48 -5.06 7.03 14.62
N ASN A 49 -4.56 5.82 14.87
CA ASN A 49 -3.35 5.32 14.24
C ASN A 49 -3.70 4.73 12.86
N ALA A 50 -3.53 5.51 11.80
CA ALA A 50 -3.77 5.13 10.41
C ALA A 50 -2.47 5.09 9.58
N THR A 51 -1.35 4.71 10.21
CA THR A 51 -0.01 4.73 9.62
C THR A 51 0.29 3.57 8.68
N GLY A 52 -0.74 2.81 8.25
CA GLY A 52 -0.57 1.73 7.27
C GLY A 52 0.38 0.64 7.76
N PRO A 53 1.42 0.28 6.99
CA PRO A 53 2.36 -0.79 7.35
C PRO A 53 3.19 -0.47 8.61
N TRP A 54 3.27 0.80 9.00
CA TRP A 54 4.01 1.24 10.19
C TRP A 54 3.16 1.33 11.46
N VAL A 55 1.91 0.85 11.43
CA VAL A 55 1.02 0.95 12.60
C VAL A 55 1.59 0.24 13.83
N GLN A 56 2.23 -0.91 13.67
CA GLN A 56 2.88 -1.62 14.78
C GLN A 56 4.10 -0.86 15.28
N GLN A 57 4.96 -0.39 14.37
CA GLN A 57 6.11 0.41 14.73
C GLN A 57 5.72 1.64 15.56
N PHE A 58 4.60 2.30 15.23
CA PHE A 58 4.13 3.43 16.01
C PHE A 58 3.64 3.03 17.42
N PHE A 59 3.07 1.83 17.59
CA PHE A 59 2.78 1.29 18.92
C PHE A 59 4.06 1.07 19.73
N ASP A 60 5.07 0.44 19.13
CA ASP A 60 6.30 0.08 19.80
C ASP A 60 7.18 1.31 20.09
N ASP A 61 7.48 2.13 19.07
CA ASP A 61 8.43 3.23 19.14
C ASP A 61 7.80 4.55 19.59
N GLY A 62 6.56 4.83 19.17
CA GLY A 62 5.90 6.11 19.42
C GLY A 62 5.03 6.12 20.66
N MET A 63 4.39 5.02 21.00
CA MET A 63 3.48 4.92 22.15
C MET A 63 4.06 4.11 23.31
N HIS A 64 5.10 3.30 23.06
CA HIS A 64 5.67 2.34 24.01
C HIS A 64 4.61 1.39 24.61
N LEU A 65 3.67 0.97 23.79
CA LEU A 65 2.58 0.07 24.14
C LEU A 65 2.61 -1.17 23.25
N PRO A 66 2.31 -2.36 23.77
CA PRO A 66 2.19 -3.54 22.93
C PRO A 66 1.00 -3.37 21.98
N SER A 67 1.20 -3.66 20.70
CA SER A 67 0.09 -3.72 19.76
C SER A 67 -0.84 -4.87 20.13
N PRO A 68 -2.16 -4.65 20.24
CA PRO A 68 -3.11 -5.70 20.55
C PRO A 68 -3.29 -6.73 19.42
N TYR A 69 -2.78 -6.42 18.22
CA TYR A 69 -2.89 -7.26 17.03
C TYR A 69 -1.56 -7.37 16.30
N GLY A 70 -1.23 -8.58 15.85
CA GLY A 70 -0.11 -8.79 14.92
C GLY A 70 -0.45 -8.27 13.53
N ILE A 71 0.54 -7.78 12.81
CA ILE A 71 0.42 -7.30 11.45
C ILE A 71 1.21 -8.22 10.53
N ARG A 72 0.55 -8.65 9.46
CA ARG A 72 1.20 -9.34 8.35
C ARG A 72 1.28 -8.39 7.16
N LEU A 73 2.49 -8.17 6.67
CA LEU A 73 2.70 -7.38 5.46
C LEU A 73 2.58 -8.29 4.25
N ILE A 74 1.82 -7.84 3.27
CA ILE A 74 1.65 -8.50 1.99
C ILE A 74 2.15 -7.54 0.91
N LYS A 75 3.02 -8.02 0.07
CA LYS A 75 3.52 -7.31 -1.11
C LYS A 75 2.62 -7.59 -2.30
N GLY A 76 2.18 -6.55 -2.98
CA GLY A 76 1.49 -6.62 -4.27
C GLY A 76 2.29 -5.91 -5.35
N SER A 77 2.59 -6.62 -6.43
CA SER A 77 3.40 -6.10 -7.53
C SER A 77 2.62 -6.03 -8.83
N HIS A 78 2.98 -5.05 -9.65
CA HIS A 78 2.40 -4.82 -10.97
C HIS A 78 3.50 -4.65 -11.99
N ILE A 79 3.25 -5.10 -13.21
CA ILE A 79 4.05 -4.77 -14.40
C ILE A 79 3.28 -3.80 -15.28
N VAL A 80 3.99 -2.91 -15.94
CA VAL A 80 3.46 -1.98 -16.92
C VAL A 80 4.05 -2.35 -18.28
N VAL A 81 3.16 -2.51 -19.25
CA VAL A 81 3.51 -2.90 -20.61
C VAL A 81 2.86 -1.94 -21.62
N PRO A 82 3.32 -1.86 -22.88
CA PRO A 82 2.61 -1.15 -23.94
C PRO A 82 1.16 -1.66 -24.05
N ARG A 83 0.26 -0.78 -24.44
CA ARG A 83 -1.16 -1.06 -24.49
C ARG A 83 -1.48 -2.36 -25.22
N VAL A 84 -2.17 -3.25 -24.55
CA VAL A 84 -2.45 -4.60 -25.04
C VAL A 84 -3.77 -4.70 -25.82
N HIS A 85 -4.69 -3.74 -25.64
CA HIS A 85 -5.98 -3.64 -26.36
C HIS A 85 -6.46 -2.20 -26.47
N THR A 86 -7.29 -1.91 -27.44
CA THR A 86 -7.82 -0.56 -27.74
C THR A 86 -9.04 -0.16 -26.91
N GLN A 87 -9.68 -1.14 -26.30
CA GLN A 87 -10.90 -0.93 -25.51
C GLN A 87 -10.58 -0.29 -24.16
N LYS A 88 -11.58 0.39 -23.55
CA LYS A 88 -11.40 1.14 -22.31
C LYS A 88 -11.66 0.31 -21.04
N GLN A 89 -12.28 -0.87 -21.16
CA GLN A 89 -12.57 -1.72 -20.01
C GLN A 89 -11.29 -2.36 -19.45
N ALA A 90 -11.32 -2.63 -18.16
CA ALA A 90 -10.38 -3.51 -17.50
C ALA A 90 -10.85 -4.97 -17.61
N TYR A 91 -9.90 -5.90 -17.52
CA TYR A 91 -10.18 -7.33 -17.43
C TYR A 91 -9.83 -7.84 -16.05
N ILE A 92 -10.62 -8.78 -15.57
CA ILE A 92 -10.40 -9.53 -14.33
C ILE A 92 -10.09 -10.97 -14.74
N LEU A 93 -8.87 -11.41 -14.47
CA LEU A 93 -8.40 -12.75 -14.78
C LEU A 93 -8.46 -13.60 -13.51
N GLN A 94 -9.31 -14.59 -13.52
CA GLN A 94 -9.42 -15.58 -12.44
C GLN A 94 -8.51 -16.75 -12.73
N ASN A 95 -7.68 -17.15 -11.76
CA ASN A 95 -6.70 -18.19 -11.93
C ASN A 95 -7.04 -19.45 -11.11
N GLU A 96 -6.46 -20.58 -11.48
CA GLU A 96 -6.62 -21.85 -10.77
C GLU A 96 -6.21 -21.77 -9.30
N ASP A 97 -5.22 -20.96 -8.99
CA ASP A 97 -4.73 -20.69 -7.62
C ASP A 97 -5.64 -19.74 -6.82
N LYS A 98 -6.82 -19.38 -7.37
CA LYS A 98 -7.84 -18.49 -6.80
C LYS A 98 -7.39 -17.03 -6.65
N ARG A 99 -6.21 -16.68 -7.13
CA ARG A 99 -5.77 -15.28 -7.17
C ARG A 99 -6.36 -14.57 -8.38
N ILE A 100 -6.57 -13.27 -8.23
CA ILE A 100 -7.14 -12.40 -9.26
C ILE A 100 -6.03 -11.49 -9.78
N VAL A 101 -5.89 -11.43 -11.11
CA VAL A 101 -4.99 -10.48 -11.77
C VAL A 101 -5.83 -9.57 -12.65
N PHE A 102 -5.60 -8.29 -12.55
CA PHE A 102 -6.24 -7.27 -13.39
C PHE A 102 -5.36 -6.92 -14.58
N VAL A 103 -5.99 -6.60 -15.72
CA VAL A 103 -5.36 -5.95 -16.86
C VAL A 103 -6.10 -4.64 -17.08
N ILE A 104 -5.48 -3.52 -16.75
CA ILE A 104 -6.11 -2.20 -16.69
C ILE A 104 -5.45 -1.28 -17.71
N PRO A 105 -6.20 -0.66 -18.63
CA PRO A 105 -5.68 0.42 -19.47
C PRO A 105 -5.20 1.59 -18.60
N TRP A 106 -4.02 2.13 -18.94
CA TRP A 106 -3.41 3.21 -18.17
C TRP A 106 -2.73 4.23 -19.10
N MET A 107 -2.98 5.52 -18.88
CA MET A 107 -2.40 6.65 -19.64
C MET A 107 -2.47 6.47 -21.16
N ASP A 108 -3.59 5.96 -21.69
CA ASP A 108 -3.85 5.71 -23.11
C ASP A 108 -2.83 4.80 -23.84
N GLU A 109 -1.56 4.84 -23.49
CA GLU A 109 -0.46 4.14 -24.16
C GLU A 109 -0.05 2.83 -23.47
N PHE A 110 -0.48 2.59 -22.24
CA PHE A 110 -0.02 1.47 -21.43
C PHE A 110 -1.15 0.60 -20.89
N SER A 111 -0.78 -0.55 -20.39
CA SER A 111 -1.61 -1.41 -19.57
C SER A 111 -0.87 -1.80 -18.30
N ILE A 112 -1.56 -1.78 -17.15
CA ILE A 112 -1.07 -2.29 -15.88
C ILE A 112 -1.60 -3.70 -15.70
N ILE A 113 -0.71 -4.65 -15.38
CA ILE A 113 -1.04 -6.04 -15.10
C ILE A 113 -0.64 -6.36 -13.67
N GLY A 114 -1.55 -6.82 -12.86
CA GLY A 114 -1.34 -7.14 -11.44
C GLY A 114 -2.68 -7.35 -10.70
N THR A 115 -2.65 -7.78 -9.47
CA THR A 115 -1.51 -7.75 -8.55
C THR A 115 -1.06 -9.17 -8.20
N THR A 116 0.16 -9.28 -7.68
CA THR A 116 0.61 -10.45 -6.95
C THR A 116 0.18 -10.36 -5.48
N ASP A 117 0.37 -11.44 -4.73
CA ASP A 117 0.07 -11.54 -3.29
C ASP A 117 1.17 -12.39 -2.66
N VAL A 118 2.16 -11.72 -2.07
CA VAL A 118 3.35 -12.38 -1.49
C VAL A 118 3.60 -11.83 -0.09
N GLU A 119 3.75 -12.72 0.90
CA GLU A 119 4.13 -12.31 2.25
C GLU A 119 5.50 -11.62 2.21
N TYR A 120 5.58 -10.45 2.87
CA TYR A 120 6.77 -9.62 2.89
C TYR A 120 7.32 -9.46 4.31
N LYS A 121 8.62 -9.68 4.45
CA LYS A 121 9.35 -9.51 5.72
C LYS A 121 10.53 -8.58 5.49
N GLY A 122 10.29 -7.29 5.58
CA GLY A 122 11.33 -6.29 5.36
C GLY A 122 10.83 -4.87 5.54
N ASP A 123 11.69 -3.90 5.23
CA ASP A 123 11.30 -2.50 5.27
C ASP A 123 10.26 -2.21 4.16
N PRO A 124 9.04 -1.75 4.52
CA PRO A 124 8.01 -1.39 3.54
C PRO A 124 8.47 -0.39 2.48
N LYS A 125 9.47 0.45 2.77
CA LYS A 125 10.02 1.41 1.81
C LYS A 125 10.95 0.77 0.77
N ALA A 126 11.46 -0.44 1.04
CA ALA A 126 12.39 -1.15 0.18
C ALA A 126 11.72 -2.21 -0.71
N VAL A 127 10.39 -2.24 -0.74
CA VAL A 127 9.61 -3.21 -1.52
C VAL A 127 9.92 -3.09 -3.00
N LYS A 128 10.27 -4.23 -3.62
CA LYS A 128 10.51 -4.36 -5.07
C LYS A 128 9.88 -5.65 -5.58
N ILE A 129 9.53 -5.66 -6.86
CA ILE A 129 9.08 -6.86 -7.54
C ILE A 129 10.23 -7.86 -7.67
N GLU A 130 9.91 -9.13 -7.51
CA GLU A 130 10.84 -10.23 -7.73
C GLU A 130 10.60 -10.89 -9.09
N GLU A 131 11.60 -11.58 -9.60
CA GLU A 131 11.52 -12.24 -10.90
C GLU A 131 10.43 -13.32 -10.93
N SER A 132 10.21 -13.99 -9.83
CA SER A 132 9.11 -14.96 -9.65
C SER A 132 7.72 -14.33 -9.84
N GLU A 133 7.53 -13.09 -9.37
CA GLU A 133 6.27 -12.35 -9.53
C GLU A 133 6.08 -11.88 -10.97
N ILE A 134 7.15 -11.45 -11.64
CA ILE A 134 7.11 -11.08 -13.06
C ILE A 134 6.70 -12.28 -13.90
N ASN A 135 7.35 -13.41 -13.71
CA ASN A 135 7.05 -14.65 -14.42
C ASN A 135 5.62 -15.12 -14.17
N TYR A 136 5.12 -14.97 -12.94
CA TYR A 136 3.73 -15.26 -12.60
C TYR A 136 2.76 -14.37 -13.39
N LEU A 137 2.95 -13.05 -13.38
CA LEU A 137 2.07 -12.11 -14.07
C LEU A 137 2.07 -12.32 -15.58
N LEU A 138 3.24 -12.56 -16.18
CA LEU A 138 3.36 -12.88 -17.61
C LEU A 138 2.65 -14.19 -17.95
N LYS A 139 2.84 -15.23 -17.14
CA LYS A 139 2.15 -16.52 -17.32
C LYS A 139 0.64 -16.35 -17.27
N VAL A 140 0.11 -15.66 -16.26
CA VAL A 140 -1.32 -15.41 -16.12
C VAL A 140 -1.87 -14.66 -17.31
N TYR A 141 -1.22 -13.56 -17.71
CA TYR A 141 -1.64 -12.80 -18.89
C TYR A 141 -1.63 -13.67 -20.15
N ASN A 142 -0.55 -14.37 -20.42
CA ASN A 142 -0.33 -15.18 -21.62
C ASN A 142 -1.30 -16.36 -21.73
N THR A 143 -1.85 -16.84 -20.63
CA THR A 143 -2.88 -17.90 -20.63
C THR A 143 -4.23 -17.35 -21.16
N HIS A 144 -4.53 -16.07 -20.97
CA HIS A 144 -5.84 -15.50 -21.26
C HIS A 144 -5.88 -14.67 -22.56
N PHE A 145 -4.73 -14.22 -23.05
CA PHE A 145 -4.65 -13.33 -24.21
C PHE A 145 -3.88 -13.94 -25.39
N LYS A 146 -4.38 -13.70 -26.62
CA LYS A 146 -3.72 -14.15 -27.86
C LYS A 146 -2.37 -13.49 -28.08
N LYS A 147 -2.29 -12.17 -27.84
CA LYS A 147 -1.03 -11.42 -27.90
C LYS A 147 -0.21 -11.81 -26.69
N GLN A 148 0.89 -12.48 -26.93
CA GLN A 148 1.80 -12.89 -25.85
C GLN A 148 2.73 -11.74 -25.47
N LEU A 149 3.09 -11.69 -24.19
CA LEU A 149 4.05 -10.76 -23.62
C LEU A 149 5.28 -11.50 -23.12
N SER A 150 6.42 -10.88 -23.31
CA SER A 150 7.72 -11.32 -22.81
C SER A 150 8.25 -10.37 -21.73
N ARG A 151 9.38 -10.69 -21.17
CA ARG A 151 10.09 -9.83 -20.22
C ARG A 151 10.46 -8.47 -20.85
N ASP A 152 10.78 -8.45 -22.13
CA ASP A 152 11.23 -7.26 -22.87
C ASP A 152 10.09 -6.27 -23.13
N ASP A 153 8.84 -6.72 -23.05
CA ASP A 153 7.67 -5.84 -23.16
C ASP A 153 7.42 -5.02 -21.89
N ILE A 154 8.11 -5.30 -20.78
CA ILE A 154 7.89 -4.61 -19.51
C ILE A 154 8.65 -3.29 -19.53
N VAL A 155 7.91 -2.19 -19.52
CA VAL A 155 8.49 -0.84 -19.55
C VAL A 155 8.68 -0.27 -18.13
N TRP A 156 7.91 -0.76 -17.15
CA TRP A 156 8.03 -0.32 -15.76
C TRP A 156 7.41 -1.36 -14.81
N THR A 157 7.81 -1.29 -13.55
CA THR A 157 7.26 -2.14 -12.49
C THR A 157 6.91 -1.30 -11.26
N ARG A 158 5.89 -1.72 -10.55
CA ARG A 158 5.48 -1.12 -9.27
C ARG A 158 5.23 -2.20 -8.25
N SER A 159 5.72 -1.99 -7.06
CA SER A 159 5.39 -2.82 -5.90
C SER A 159 4.95 -1.94 -4.74
N GLU A 160 3.97 -2.41 -4.00
CA GLU A 160 3.54 -1.77 -2.76
C GLU A 160 3.26 -2.84 -1.70
N GLU A 161 3.53 -2.50 -0.48
CA GLU A 161 3.14 -3.30 0.67
C GLU A 161 1.71 -2.94 1.11
N ARG A 162 1.04 -3.94 1.65
CA ARG A 162 -0.29 -3.81 2.25
C ARG A 162 -0.30 -4.58 3.56
N ARG A 163 -0.84 -3.98 4.62
CA ARG A 163 -1.10 -4.74 5.83
C ARG A 163 -2.36 -5.58 5.67
N VAL A 164 -2.32 -6.80 6.18
CA VAL A 164 -3.49 -7.65 6.37
C VAL A 164 -3.67 -7.86 7.87
N GLY A 165 -4.77 -7.38 8.40
CA GLY A 165 -5.15 -7.55 9.80
C GLY A 165 -6.36 -8.47 9.93
N LYS A 166 -6.75 -8.73 11.17
CA LYS A 166 -7.87 -9.62 11.50
C LYS A 166 -9.21 -9.13 10.92
N GLU A 167 -9.34 -7.82 10.70
CA GLU A 167 -10.54 -7.19 10.12
C GLU A 167 -10.74 -7.53 8.64
N CYS A 168 -9.65 -7.75 7.91
CA CYS A 168 -9.72 -8.13 6.48
C CYS A 168 -10.16 -9.59 6.26
N GLN A 169 -10.13 -10.43 7.29
CA GLN A 169 -10.54 -11.84 7.17
C GLN A 169 -12.06 -12.05 7.16
N ARG A 170 -12.85 -11.00 7.45
CA ARG A 170 -14.32 -11.07 7.47
C ARG A 170 -14.98 -10.52 6.20
N SER A 171 -14.22 -10.01 5.25
CA SER A 171 -14.73 -9.34 4.03
C SER A 171 -14.29 -10.01 2.72
N CYS A 172 -13.70 -11.20 2.78
CA CYS A 172 -13.36 -12.00 1.60
C CYS A 172 -14.09 -13.31 1.60
#